data_bbcec5ddbd971e2c478bfa796192d44a
#
_entry.id   bbcec5ddbd971e2c478bfa796192d44a
#
_cell.length_a   1.000
_cell.length_b   1.000
_cell.length_c   1.000
_cell.angle_alpha   90.00
_cell.angle_beta   90.00
_cell.angle_gamma   90.00
#
_symmetry.space_group_name_H-M   'P 1'
#
loop_
_entity.id
_entity.type
_entity.pdbx_description
1 polymer ?
#
loop_
_entity_poly.entity_id
_entity_poly.type
_entity_poly.pdbx_seq_one_letter_code
_entity_poly.pdbx_strand_id
1 'polypeptide(L)'
;MVLRMMTKRKNKNYCSKFCAGLSALLLSAFPLSFVSCIDEDLSRCGVNYSVDYRLELSASLRQTLDQQLTTPAERQLAAALRSDMTDIMSERAAVMDLSFFTLEDGNLAQHQTVEPDANSLSMTIYMNRGDYHNIALAATHSVSEVTISGASTYTGISLRQAQADTLDSHSAAIYMGYGRMLMDYVSGHFYVPLYMVNSVPVLVVNPNNSPAKALVAYTRRTSSGLHCSDSTFVYDNEAVIRTHRTEGGGLLAFHSVCFPSANTAKSRATDGPTVAEESIWEMDLITQMPDGKYVKNTLYMKNPLKAGEMQIIKVKLNDEGGVVTENPEVGVSVELDWKPGGDFDIEI
;
A
#
# COMPACT_ATOMS: atom_id res chain seq x y z
N MET A 1 25.92 -6.40 0.75
CA MET A 1 26.75 -7.10 -0.27
C MET A 1 25.82 -7.55 -1.39
N VAL A 2 25.73 -6.74 -2.42
CA VAL A 2 24.71 -6.77 -3.46
C VAL A 2 25.17 -7.70 -4.58
N LEU A 3 24.38 -8.72 -4.88
CA LEU A 3 24.59 -9.57 -6.06
C LEU A 3 23.69 -9.10 -7.20
N ARG A 4 24.28 -8.35 -8.12
CA ARG A 4 23.70 -7.98 -9.39
C ARG A 4 23.79 -9.18 -10.34
N MET A 5 22.68 -9.80 -10.70
CA MET A 5 22.62 -10.66 -11.88
C MET A 5 21.95 -9.89 -13.02
N MET A 6 22.81 -9.42 -13.94
CA MET A 6 22.38 -8.95 -15.25
C MET A 6 22.16 -10.15 -16.16
N THR A 7 20.94 -10.41 -16.55
CA THR A 7 20.66 -11.27 -17.71
C THR A 7 20.17 -10.41 -18.87
N LYS A 8 21.10 -10.11 -19.79
CA LYS A 8 20.78 -9.60 -21.13
C LYS A 8 20.03 -10.67 -21.91
N ARG A 9 18.72 -10.53 -22.10
CA ARG A 9 18.00 -11.27 -23.14
C ARG A 9 18.06 -10.47 -24.45
N LYS A 10 18.80 -11.04 -25.41
CA LYS A 10 18.77 -10.60 -26.80
C LYS A 10 17.44 -11.02 -27.43
N ASN A 11 16.57 -10.05 -27.73
CA ASN A 11 15.48 -10.24 -28.65
C ASN A 11 16.03 -10.49 -30.05
N LYS A 12 15.90 -11.71 -30.54
CA LYS A 12 16.09 -12.00 -31.97
C LYS A 12 14.75 -11.81 -32.69
N ASN A 13 14.65 -10.69 -33.38
CA ASN A 13 13.63 -10.50 -34.40
C ASN A 13 13.84 -11.49 -35.53
N TYR A 14 12.93 -12.47 -35.61
CA TYR A 14 12.78 -13.34 -36.79
C TYR A 14 11.49 -12.94 -37.51
N CYS A 15 11.57 -11.94 -38.33
CA CYS A 15 10.61 -11.73 -39.41
C CYS A 15 11.18 -10.73 -40.38
N SER A 16 12.04 -11.17 -41.29
CA SER A 16 12.26 -10.59 -42.63
C SER A 16 13.51 -11.23 -43.22
N LYS A 17 13.30 -12.14 -44.14
CA LYS A 17 14.19 -12.41 -45.28
C LYS A 17 13.73 -13.74 -45.90
N PHE A 18 12.77 -13.69 -46.81
CA PHE A 18 12.68 -14.62 -47.92
C PHE A 18 11.78 -13.97 -48.95
N CYS A 19 12.36 -13.17 -49.83
CA CYS A 19 11.85 -12.89 -51.16
C CYS A 19 12.97 -12.22 -51.95
N ALA A 20 13.83 -12.99 -52.61
CA ALA A 20 14.54 -12.56 -53.84
C ALA A 20 15.07 -13.80 -54.53
N GLY A 21 14.57 -14.07 -55.70
CA GLY A 21 15.26 -14.84 -56.74
C GLY A 21 14.54 -16.08 -57.21
N LEU A 22 13.73 -16.01 -58.19
CA LEU A 22 13.96 -16.64 -59.49
C LEU A 22 12.84 -16.25 -60.46
N SER A 23 13.21 -15.46 -61.48
CA SER A 23 12.43 -15.22 -62.69
C SER A 23 12.68 -16.37 -63.65
N ALA A 24 11.66 -16.82 -64.32
CA ALA A 24 11.54 -17.12 -65.74
C ALA A 24 10.78 -18.41 -66.05
N LEU A 25 9.78 -18.24 -66.91
CA LEU A 25 9.19 -19.19 -67.87
C LEU A 25 8.19 -20.24 -67.35
N LEU A 26 6.91 -19.99 -67.55
CA LEU A 26 6.14 -20.62 -68.66
C LEU A 26 4.68 -20.12 -68.60
N LEU A 27 4.25 -19.52 -69.74
CA LEU A 27 2.84 -19.28 -70.07
C LEU A 27 2.13 -20.63 -70.25
N SER A 28 1.08 -20.87 -69.48
CA SER A 28 -0.08 -21.63 -69.96
C SER A 28 -1.30 -21.28 -69.11
N ALA A 29 -2.33 -20.84 -69.79
CA ALA A 29 -3.61 -20.40 -69.28
C ALA A 29 -4.34 -21.49 -68.49
N PHE A 30 -4.73 -21.10 -67.21
CA PHE A 30 -5.94 -21.59 -66.57
C PHE A 30 -6.39 -20.55 -65.57
N PRO A 31 -7.60 -20.00 -65.68
CA PRO A 31 -8.14 -19.15 -64.61
C PRO A 31 -8.75 -20.05 -63.52
N LEU A 32 -7.94 -20.54 -62.63
CA LEU A 32 -8.43 -21.06 -61.35
C LEU A 32 -8.38 -19.92 -60.37
N SER A 33 -9.52 -19.30 -60.16
CA SER A 33 -9.83 -18.45 -59.06
C SER A 33 -9.65 -19.23 -57.75
N PHE A 34 -8.42 -19.34 -57.29
CA PHE A 34 -8.18 -19.60 -55.88
C PHE A 34 -8.49 -18.31 -55.11
N VAL A 35 -9.76 -18.13 -54.77
CA VAL A 35 -10.11 -17.38 -53.60
C VAL A 35 -9.60 -18.24 -52.42
N SER A 36 -8.31 -18.16 -52.17
CA SER A 36 -7.75 -18.56 -50.89
C SER A 36 -8.26 -17.52 -49.91
N CYS A 37 -9.43 -17.77 -49.31
CA CYS A 37 -9.70 -17.25 -48.00
C CYS A 37 -8.62 -17.88 -47.09
N ILE A 38 -7.48 -17.25 -46.98
CA ILE A 38 -6.59 -17.46 -45.85
C ILE A 38 -7.37 -16.88 -44.71
N ASP A 39 -8.15 -17.72 -44.07
CA ASP A 39 -8.70 -17.43 -42.74
C ASP A 39 -7.51 -17.52 -41.80
N GLU A 40 -6.67 -16.47 -41.86
CA GLU A 40 -5.59 -16.32 -40.89
C GLU A 40 -6.29 -16.14 -39.53
N ASP A 41 -6.21 -17.20 -38.74
CA ASP A 41 -6.64 -17.14 -37.33
C ASP A 41 -5.82 -16.10 -36.59
N LEU A 42 -6.25 -14.85 -36.71
CA LEU A 42 -5.65 -13.71 -36.03
C LEU A 42 -5.94 -13.71 -34.52
N SER A 43 -6.63 -14.72 -33.98
CA SER A 43 -6.94 -14.84 -32.55
C SER A 43 -5.68 -14.92 -31.71
N ARG A 44 -4.54 -15.36 -32.26
CA ARG A 44 -3.24 -15.44 -31.60
C ARG A 44 -2.35 -14.22 -31.86
N CYS A 45 -2.78 -13.27 -32.66
CA CYS A 45 -2.04 -12.04 -32.87
C CYS A 45 -2.29 -11.08 -31.70
N GLY A 46 -1.24 -10.78 -30.96
CA GLY A 46 -1.30 -9.77 -29.92
C GLY A 46 -1.57 -8.39 -30.52
N VAL A 47 -2.26 -7.55 -29.78
CA VAL A 47 -2.61 -6.18 -30.14
C VAL A 47 -2.08 -5.24 -29.07
N ASN A 48 -1.74 -4.02 -29.47
CA ASN A 48 -1.37 -2.96 -28.53
C ASN A 48 -2.61 -2.28 -28.00
N TYR A 49 -2.71 -2.18 -26.68
CA TYR A 49 -3.75 -1.46 -25.97
C TYR A 49 -3.15 -0.33 -25.15
N SER A 50 -3.82 0.82 -25.13
CA SER A 50 -3.43 1.93 -24.26
C SER A 50 -4.19 1.83 -22.95
N VAL A 51 -3.48 1.90 -21.84
CA VAL A 51 -4.07 1.90 -20.49
C VAL A 51 -3.55 3.10 -19.73
N ASP A 52 -4.47 3.94 -19.26
CA ASP A 52 -4.17 5.06 -18.38
C ASP A 52 -4.49 4.65 -16.94
N TYR A 53 -3.44 4.57 -16.13
CA TYR A 53 -3.55 4.42 -14.70
C TYR A 53 -3.51 5.80 -14.05
N ARG A 54 -4.32 6.00 -13.02
CA ARG A 54 -4.33 7.25 -12.26
C ARG A 54 -4.33 6.98 -10.77
N LEU A 55 -3.35 7.53 -10.07
CA LEU A 55 -3.36 7.53 -8.61
C LEU A 55 -4.47 8.48 -8.13
N GLU A 56 -5.48 7.91 -7.48
CA GLU A 56 -6.48 8.67 -6.74
C GLU A 56 -5.93 8.87 -5.32
N LEU A 57 -5.14 9.91 -5.15
CA LEU A 57 -4.78 10.36 -3.83
C LEU A 57 -6.04 10.82 -3.13
N SER A 58 -6.27 10.24 -1.98
CA SER A 58 -7.10 10.91 -1.02
C SER A 58 -6.42 12.25 -0.71
N ALA A 59 -6.95 13.35 -1.23
CA ALA A 59 -6.56 14.71 -0.87
C ALA A 59 -6.64 14.93 0.65
N SER A 60 -7.22 13.95 1.36
CA SER A 60 -7.43 13.89 2.80
C SER A 60 -6.14 13.93 3.61
N LEU A 61 -5.04 13.29 3.19
CA LEU A 61 -3.83 13.24 4.02
C LEU A 61 -3.26 14.63 4.30
N ARG A 62 -3.04 15.43 3.24
CA ARG A 62 -2.55 16.82 3.40
C ARG A 62 -3.57 17.72 4.05
N GLN A 63 -4.83 17.58 3.65
CA GLN A 63 -5.93 18.37 4.20
C GLN A 63 -6.17 18.08 5.67
N THR A 64 -6.04 16.83 6.12
CA THR A 64 -6.16 16.43 7.52
C THR A 64 -5.10 17.11 8.37
N LEU A 65 -3.83 17.15 7.95
CA LEU A 65 -2.77 17.88 8.65
C LEU A 65 -3.13 19.35 8.83
N ASP A 66 -3.59 20.02 7.77
CA ASP A 66 -3.94 21.44 7.80
C ASP A 66 -5.16 21.76 8.65
N GLN A 67 -6.16 20.89 8.63
CA GLN A 67 -7.41 21.08 9.36
C GLN A 67 -7.29 20.75 10.85
N GLN A 68 -6.48 19.77 11.20
CA GLN A 68 -6.38 19.29 12.57
C GLN A 68 -5.21 19.89 13.36
N LEU A 69 -4.12 20.29 12.70
CA LEU A 69 -2.94 20.89 13.33
C LEU A 69 -2.95 22.41 13.09
N THR A 70 -3.69 23.15 13.92
CA THR A 70 -4.05 24.56 13.66
C THR A 70 -3.30 25.59 14.48
N THR A 71 -2.81 25.23 15.66
CA THR A 71 -2.03 26.16 16.51
C THR A 71 -0.63 26.43 15.94
N PRO A 72 0.07 27.52 16.30
CA PRO A 72 1.42 27.78 15.80
C PRO A 72 2.41 26.62 16.03
N ALA A 73 2.37 25.97 17.19
CA ALA A 73 3.18 24.80 17.50
C ALA A 73 2.82 23.59 16.61
N GLU A 74 1.52 23.33 16.48
CA GLU A 74 1.03 22.23 15.63
C GLU A 74 1.34 22.43 14.14
N ARG A 75 1.34 23.67 13.65
CA ARG A 75 1.74 23.96 12.25
C ARG A 75 3.21 23.67 12.00
N GLN A 76 4.08 23.90 12.98
CA GLN A 76 5.49 23.52 12.89
C GLN A 76 5.63 21.99 12.86
N LEU A 77 4.88 21.28 13.69
CA LEU A 77 4.83 19.82 13.65
C LEU A 77 4.28 19.31 12.32
N ALA A 78 3.20 19.91 11.80
CA ALA A 78 2.64 19.55 10.50
C ALA A 78 3.64 19.71 9.34
N ALA A 79 4.47 20.76 9.39
CA ALA A 79 5.53 20.97 8.40
C ALA A 79 6.61 19.89 8.50
N ALA A 80 7.01 19.51 9.72
CA ALA A 80 7.97 18.43 9.96
C ALA A 80 7.41 17.08 9.48
N LEU A 81 6.14 16.75 9.79
CA LEU A 81 5.47 15.54 9.34
C LEU A 81 5.37 15.46 7.81
N ARG A 82 5.10 16.58 7.12
CA ARG A 82 5.09 16.60 5.65
C ARG A 82 6.46 16.30 5.05
N SER A 83 7.51 16.79 5.69
CA SER A 83 8.89 16.53 5.25
C SER A 83 9.25 15.05 5.45
N ASP A 84 8.85 14.49 6.57
CA ASP A 84 9.13 13.10 6.94
C ASP A 84 8.33 12.10 6.08
N MET A 85 7.08 12.43 5.76
CA MET A 85 6.19 11.62 4.94
C MET A 85 6.15 12.05 3.46
N THR A 86 7.20 12.64 2.93
CA THR A 86 7.22 13.15 1.53
C THR A 86 6.88 12.06 0.52
N ASP A 87 7.45 10.86 0.68
CA ASP A 87 7.21 9.73 -0.21
C ASP A 87 5.78 9.19 -0.10
N ILE A 88 5.23 9.16 1.12
CA ILE A 88 3.84 8.73 1.37
C ILE A 88 2.83 9.71 0.74
N MET A 89 3.15 11.00 0.75
CA MET A 89 2.31 12.06 0.19
C MET A 89 2.63 12.36 -1.28
N SER A 90 3.51 11.58 -1.90
CA SER A 90 3.86 11.71 -3.32
C SER A 90 2.68 11.30 -4.21
N GLU A 91 2.46 12.07 -5.27
CA GLU A 91 1.47 11.76 -6.32
C GLU A 91 2.09 10.96 -7.47
N ARG A 92 3.27 10.35 -7.24
CA ARG A 92 4.04 9.66 -8.26
C ARG A 92 4.26 8.22 -7.85
N ALA A 93 3.98 7.30 -8.75
CA ALA A 93 4.41 5.92 -8.59
C ALA A 93 5.87 5.79 -9.04
N ALA A 94 6.70 5.14 -8.22
CA ALA A 94 8.06 4.76 -8.59
C ALA A 94 8.11 3.36 -9.21
N VAL A 95 7.18 2.50 -8.83
CA VAL A 95 7.09 1.14 -9.33
C VAL A 95 5.62 0.75 -9.49
N MET A 96 5.32 -0.01 -10.55
CA MET A 96 4.01 -0.61 -10.76
C MET A 96 4.16 -2.08 -11.11
N ASP A 97 3.25 -2.89 -10.57
CA ASP A 97 3.08 -4.29 -10.86
C ASP A 97 1.73 -4.50 -11.53
N LEU A 98 1.75 -5.02 -12.75
CA LEU A 98 0.57 -5.18 -13.58
C LEU A 98 0.34 -6.66 -13.87
N SER A 99 -0.78 -7.18 -13.40
CA SER A 99 -1.19 -8.56 -13.60
C SER A 99 -2.50 -8.61 -14.40
N PHE A 100 -2.51 -9.45 -15.42
CA PHE A 100 -3.67 -9.68 -16.28
C PHE A 100 -4.05 -11.16 -16.20
N PHE A 101 -5.28 -11.41 -15.83
CA PHE A 101 -5.83 -12.75 -15.66
C PHE A 101 -6.95 -12.96 -16.68
N THR A 102 -6.99 -14.13 -17.29
CA THR A 102 -8.09 -14.48 -18.19
C THR A 102 -9.43 -14.42 -17.46
N LEU A 103 -10.46 -13.90 -18.12
CA LEU A 103 -11.78 -13.81 -17.50
C LEU A 103 -12.44 -15.19 -17.35
N GLU A 104 -12.09 -16.13 -18.25
CA GLU A 104 -12.72 -17.46 -18.33
C GLU A 104 -12.34 -18.35 -17.15
N ASP A 105 -11.05 -18.45 -16.83
CA ASP A 105 -10.53 -19.38 -15.81
C ASP A 105 -9.77 -18.69 -14.68
N GLY A 106 -9.58 -17.38 -14.77
CA GLY A 106 -8.89 -16.57 -13.75
C GLY A 106 -7.39 -16.83 -13.66
N ASN A 107 -6.78 -17.52 -14.64
CA ASN A 107 -5.36 -17.79 -14.65
C ASN A 107 -4.56 -16.57 -15.12
N LEU A 108 -3.33 -16.45 -14.62
CA LEU A 108 -2.42 -15.39 -15.05
C LEU A 108 -2.06 -15.54 -16.52
N ALA A 109 -2.46 -14.57 -17.33
CA ALA A 109 -2.13 -14.47 -18.75
C ALA A 109 -0.84 -13.70 -18.99
N GLN A 110 -0.65 -12.59 -18.24
CA GLN A 110 0.54 -11.75 -18.36
C GLN A 110 0.81 -11.03 -17.04
N HIS A 111 2.09 -10.88 -16.72
CA HIS A 111 2.58 -10.08 -15.60
C HIS A 111 3.77 -9.27 -16.05
N GLN A 112 3.83 -8.01 -15.57
CA GLN A 112 4.98 -7.14 -15.81
C GLN A 112 5.14 -6.16 -14.65
N THR A 113 6.38 -5.93 -14.26
CA THR A 113 6.74 -4.85 -13.34
C THR A 113 7.38 -3.74 -14.17
N VAL A 114 6.92 -2.51 -13.97
CA VAL A 114 7.36 -1.33 -14.70
C VAL A 114 7.73 -0.22 -13.75
N GLU A 115 8.71 0.58 -14.15
CA GLU A 115 9.04 1.86 -13.54
C GLU A 115 8.39 2.93 -14.44
N PRO A 116 7.27 3.53 -14.01
CA PRO A 116 6.57 4.49 -14.85
C PRO A 116 7.38 5.77 -15.03
N ASP A 117 7.15 6.46 -16.13
CA ASP A 117 7.69 7.81 -16.31
C ASP A 117 7.10 8.74 -15.24
N ALA A 118 7.94 9.60 -14.68
CA ALA A 118 7.58 10.52 -13.59
C ALA A 118 6.34 11.40 -13.88
N ASN A 119 5.97 11.57 -15.15
CA ASN A 119 4.90 12.46 -15.58
C ASN A 119 3.69 11.73 -16.22
N SER A 120 3.76 10.43 -16.41
CA SER A 120 2.70 9.68 -17.08
C SER A 120 2.62 8.24 -16.59
N LEU A 121 1.42 7.85 -16.19
CA LEU A 121 1.08 6.46 -15.93
C LEU A 121 0.33 5.81 -17.12
N SER A 122 0.39 6.43 -18.31
CA SER A 122 -0.14 5.87 -19.55
C SER A 122 0.85 4.86 -20.12
N MET A 123 0.37 3.66 -20.40
CA MET A 123 1.19 2.55 -20.89
C MET A 123 0.57 1.91 -22.11
N THR A 124 1.42 1.44 -23.01
CA THR A 124 0.99 0.56 -24.11
C THR A 124 1.30 -0.87 -23.73
N ILE A 125 0.27 -1.69 -23.67
CA ILE A 125 0.37 -3.10 -23.30
C ILE A 125 0.10 -3.94 -24.55
N TYR A 126 1.01 -4.85 -24.84
CA TYR A 126 0.86 -5.81 -25.93
C TYR A 126 0.34 -7.13 -25.36
N MET A 127 -0.87 -7.51 -25.74
CA MET A 127 -1.53 -8.72 -25.28
C MET A 127 -2.29 -9.43 -26.41
N ASN A 128 -2.52 -10.72 -26.23
CA ASN A 128 -3.46 -11.46 -27.07
C ASN A 128 -4.88 -10.91 -26.87
N ARG A 129 -5.70 -11.10 -27.88
CA ARG A 129 -7.12 -10.78 -27.79
C ARG A 129 -7.81 -11.66 -26.77
N GLY A 130 -8.78 -11.11 -26.06
CA GLY A 130 -9.53 -11.81 -25.03
C GLY A 130 -10.07 -10.89 -23.97
N ASP A 131 -10.73 -11.45 -23.00
CA ASP A 131 -11.27 -10.75 -21.86
C ASP A 131 -10.40 -11.01 -20.63
N TYR A 132 -10.02 -9.93 -19.94
CA TYR A 132 -9.11 -10.02 -18.82
C TYR A 132 -9.62 -9.27 -17.60
N HIS A 133 -9.27 -9.76 -16.42
CA HIS A 133 -9.18 -8.97 -15.20
C HIS A 133 -7.78 -8.37 -15.11
N ASN A 134 -7.69 -7.07 -14.98
CA ASN A 134 -6.44 -6.39 -14.66
C ASN A 134 -6.42 -6.06 -13.17
N ILE A 135 -5.32 -6.41 -12.50
CA ILE A 135 -4.95 -5.91 -11.19
C ILE A 135 -3.68 -5.11 -11.34
N ALA A 136 -3.73 -3.84 -10.95
CA ALA A 136 -2.61 -2.94 -10.97
C ALA A 136 -2.27 -2.52 -9.53
N LEU A 137 -1.03 -2.73 -9.14
CA LEU A 137 -0.46 -2.28 -7.89
C LEU A 137 0.58 -1.21 -8.20
N ALA A 138 0.61 -0.15 -7.43
CA ALA A 138 1.62 0.89 -7.58
C ALA A 138 2.13 1.31 -6.20
N ALA A 139 3.39 1.70 -6.12
CA ALA A 139 3.99 2.22 -4.90
C ALA A 139 4.80 3.49 -5.19
N THR A 140 4.78 4.43 -4.26
CA THR A 140 5.52 5.70 -4.38
C THR A 140 7.03 5.52 -4.21
N HIS A 141 7.43 4.39 -3.64
CA HIS A 141 8.82 3.96 -3.49
C HIS A 141 8.88 2.43 -3.50
N SER A 142 10.09 1.85 -3.53
CA SER A 142 10.27 0.41 -3.37
C SER A 142 9.88 -0.03 -1.96
N VAL A 143 9.00 -1.01 -1.84
CA VAL A 143 8.47 -1.54 -0.56
C VAL A 143 9.05 -2.91 -0.30
N SER A 144 9.63 -3.12 0.87
CA SER A 144 10.15 -4.41 1.34
C SER A 144 9.24 -5.05 2.39
N GLU A 145 8.39 -4.26 3.04
CA GLU A 145 7.56 -4.65 4.17
C GLU A 145 6.29 -5.41 3.71
N VAL A 146 5.96 -5.29 2.43
CA VAL A 146 4.80 -5.94 1.82
C VAL A 146 5.21 -6.72 0.59
N THR A 147 4.68 -7.92 0.45
CA THR A 147 4.93 -8.80 -0.70
C THR A 147 3.65 -9.15 -1.43
N ILE A 148 3.77 -9.37 -2.75
CA ILE A 148 2.70 -9.92 -3.57
C ILE A 148 2.76 -11.43 -3.48
N SER A 149 1.65 -12.09 -3.17
CA SER A 149 1.52 -13.54 -3.09
C SER A 149 0.34 -14.04 -3.91
N GLY A 150 0.34 -15.32 -4.27
CA GLY A 150 -0.76 -15.96 -4.98
C GLY A 150 -1.03 -15.41 -6.40
N ALA A 151 -0.05 -14.76 -7.02
CA ALA A 151 -0.19 -14.06 -8.31
C ALA A 151 -0.42 -14.96 -9.52
N SER A 152 -0.58 -16.28 -9.36
CA SER A 152 -0.90 -17.21 -10.46
C SER A 152 -2.38 -17.20 -10.84
N THR A 153 -3.26 -16.74 -9.94
CA THR A 153 -4.72 -16.67 -10.19
C THR A 153 -5.31 -15.35 -9.70
N TYR A 154 -6.38 -14.91 -10.36
CA TYR A 154 -7.11 -13.69 -10.00
C TYR A 154 -7.62 -13.69 -8.56
N THR A 155 -8.20 -14.79 -8.11
CA THR A 155 -8.72 -14.90 -6.73
C THR A 155 -7.63 -15.14 -5.69
N GLY A 156 -6.44 -15.56 -6.11
CA GLY A 156 -5.32 -15.85 -5.20
C GLY A 156 -4.42 -14.66 -4.94
N ILE A 157 -4.39 -13.67 -5.85
CA ILE A 157 -3.47 -12.53 -5.73
C ILE A 157 -3.78 -11.69 -4.49
N SER A 158 -2.78 -11.48 -3.68
CA SER A 158 -2.91 -10.71 -2.43
C SER A 158 -1.62 -9.97 -2.09
N LEU A 159 -1.78 -8.85 -1.40
CA LEU A 159 -0.70 -8.21 -0.66
C LEU A 159 -0.60 -8.82 0.73
N ARG A 160 0.59 -9.13 1.17
CA ARG A 160 0.85 -9.68 2.50
C ARG A 160 1.99 -8.93 3.16
N GLN A 161 1.75 -8.55 4.40
CA GLN A 161 2.76 -7.98 5.27
C GLN A 161 3.76 -9.07 5.70
N ALA A 162 5.00 -8.70 5.96
CA ALA A 162 5.98 -9.62 6.53
C ALA A 162 5.46 -10.21 7.85
N GLN A 163 5.88 -11.44 8.16
CA GLN A 163 5.52 -12.07 9.43
C GLN A 163 6.66 -11.81 10.43
N ALA A 164 6.39 -10.95 11.40
CA ALA A 164 7.25 -10.70 12.55
C ALA A 164 6.40 -10.21 13.71
N ASP A 165 6.90 -10.35 14.94
CA ASP A 165 6.23 -9.88 16.16
C ASP A 165 6.10 -8.35 16.16
N THR A 166 7.15 -7.68 15.68
CA THR A 166 7.15 -6.22 15.46
C THR A 166 7.59 -5.94 14.03
N LEU A 167 6.85 -5.10 13.35
CA LEU A 167 7.07 -4.69 11.97
C LEU A 167 7.43 -3.22 11.89
N ASP A 168 8.21 -2.86 10.90
CA ASP A 168 8.43 -1.46 10.56
C ASP A 168 7.20 -0.89 9.82
N SER A 169 7.01 0.41 9.95
CA SER A 169 6.06 1.17 9.15
C SER A 169 6.35 0.99 7.66
N HIS A 170 5.32 0.89 6.82
CA HIS A 170 5.54 0.84 5.38
C HIS A 170 6.29 2.10 4.92
N SER A 171 7.31 1.90 4.10
CA SER A 171 8.16 2.99 3.60
C SER A 171 7.51 3.80 2.47
N ALA A 172 6.40 3.31 1.91
CA ALA A 172 5.74 3.93 0.76
C ALA A 172 4.21 3.89 0.84
N ALA A 173 3.56 4.80 0.12
CA ALA A 173 2.15 4.67 -0.19
C ALA A 173 1.96 3.57 -1.25
N ILE A 174 1.04 2.65 -0.98
CA ILE A 174 0.68 1.55 -1.87
C ILE A 174 -0.72 1.84 -2.42
N TYR A 175 -0.86 1.72 -3.72
CA TYR A 175 -2.10 1.92 -4.45
C TYR A 175 -2.51 0.64 -5.16
N MET A 176 -3.78 0.40 -5.24
CA MET A 176 -4.36 -0.71 -5.98
C MET A 176 -5.54 -0.26 -6.82
N GLY A 177 -5.62 -0.81 -8.02
CA GLY A 177 -6.78 -0.71 -8.89
C GLY A 177 -7.06 -2.02 -9.57
N TYR A 178 -8.31 -2.21 -9.94
CA TYR A 178 -8.71 -3.35 -10.75
C TYR A 178 -9.67 -2.90 -11.84
N GLY A 179 -9.66 -3.63 -12.93
CA GLY A 179 -10.53 -3.35 -14.06
C GLY A 179 -10.80 -4.61 -14.89
N ARG A 180 -11.97 -4.64 -15.50
CA ARG A 180 -12.25 -5.61 -16.56
C ARG A 180 -11.88 -4.99 -17.89
N MET A 181 -11.05 -5.66 -18.66
CA MET A 181 -10.58 -5.22 -19.96
C MET A 181 -11.06 -6.19 -21.03
N LEU A 182 -11.93 -5.69 -21.91
CA LEU A 182 -12.41 -6.44 -23.07
C LEU A 182 -11.53 -6.07 -24.25
N MET A 183 -10.58 -6.93 -24.57
CA MET A 183 -9.58 -6.71 -25.61
C MET A 183 -10.00 -7.41 -26.89
N ASP A 184 -10.72 -6.67 -27.75
CA ASP A 184 -11.21 -7.13 -29.05
C ASP A 184 -10.24 -6.79 -30.21
N TYR A 185 -10.76 -6.78 -31.43
CA TYR A 185 -9.97 -6.54 -32.65
C TYR A 185 -9.54 -5.08 -32.85
N VAL A 186 -10.03 -4.16 -32.05
CA VAL A 186 -9.75 -2.73 -32.16
C VAL A 186 -8.85 -2.31 -30.99
N SER A 187 -7.83 -1.48 -31.25
CA SER A 187 -7.04 -0.90 -30.18
C SER A 187 -7.94 -0.15 -29.18
N GLY A 188 -8.05 -0.68 -27.98
CA GLY A 188 -8.85 -0.10 -26.90
C GLY A 188 -8.02 0.88 -26.06
N HIS A 189 -8.72 1.83 -25.46
CA HIS A 189 -8.19 2.70 -24.44
C HIS A 189 -8.91 2.39 -23.14
N PHE A 190 -8.17 2.07 -22.08
CA PHE A 190 -8.70 1.73 -20.77
C PHE A 190 -8.25 2.74 -19.74
N TYR A 191 -9.09 2.97 -18.76
CA TYR A 191 -8.79 3.83 -17.62
C TYR A 191 -8.95 3.02 -16.34
N VAL A 192 -7.91 3.00 -15.50
CA VAL A 192 -7.89 2.26 -14.22
C VAL A 192 -7.47 3.20 -13.08
N PRO A 193 -8.42 3.62 -12.23
CA PRO A 193 -8.08 4.37 -11.04
C PRO A 193 -7.40 3.48 -10.02
N LEU A 194 -6.37 4.01 -9.36
CA LEU A 194 -5.60 3.33 -8.32
C LEU A 194 -5.84 4.07 -7.00
N TYR A 195 -6.40 3.38 -6.02
CA TYR A 195 -6.70 3.91 -4.69
C TYR A 195 -5.65 3.47 -3.67
N MET A 196 -5.28 4.39 -2.77
CA MET A 196 -4.35 4.09 -1.69
C MET A 196 -4.96 3.04 -0.75
N VAL A 197 -4.20 1.98 -0.47
CA VAL A 197 -4.64 0.86 0.38
C VAL A 197 -4.06 0.91 1.78
N ASN A 198 -3.05 1.72 2.03
CA ASN A 198 -2.59 1.98 3.40
C ASN A 198 -3.31 3.17 4.04
N SER A 199 -3.10 3.31 5.34
CA SER A 199 -3.61 4.36 6.21
C SER A 199 -2.47 4.92 7.06
N VAL A 200 -2.68 6.09 7.65
CA VAL A 200 -1.65 6.81 8.41
C VAL A 200 -2.20 7.20 9.80
N PRO A 201 -2.02 6.38 10.83
CA PRO A 201 -2.25 6.79 12.21
C PRO A 201 -1.13 7.73 12.67
N VAL A 202 -1.49 8.81 13.36
CA VAL A 202 -0.57 9.81 13.92
C VAL A 202 -0.97 10.11 15.36
N LEU A 203 -0.07 9.88 16.30
CA LEU A 203 -0.22 10.25 17.70
C LEU A 203 0.58 11.52 17.98
N VAL A 204 -0.09 12.61 18.25
CA VAL A 204 0.52 13.90 18.63
C VAL A 204 0.54 14.00 20.15
N VAL A 205 1.74 14.06 20.70
CA VAL A 205 2.00 14.14 22.12
C VAL A 205 2.46 15.54 22.49
N ASN A 206 1.70 16.21 23.38
CA ASN A 206 2.13 17.44 24.03
C ASN A 206 2.80 17.06 25.36
N PRO A 207 4.11 17.33 25.54
CA PRO A 207 4.81 17.04 26.80
C PRO A 207 4.24 17.78 28.02
N ASN A 208 3.61 18.93 27.81
CA ASN A 208 2.90 19.70 28.86
C ASN A 208 3.72 19.90 30.14
N ASN A 209 5.03 20.15 30.02
CA ASN A 209 6.00 20.24 31.13
C ASN A 209 6.12 18.97 32.01
N SER A 210 5.59 17.85 31.57
CA SER A 210 5.80 16.57 32.24
C SER A 210 7.29 16.23 32.31
N PRO A 211 7.79 15.69 33.43
CA PRO A 211 9.15 15.22 33.54
C PRO A 211 9.40 13.95 32.73
N ALA A 212 8.34 13.26 32.29
CA ALA A 212 8.41 12.04 31.49
C ALA A 212 8.85 12.32 30.04
N LYS A 213 9.60 11.38 29.47
CA LYS A 213 9.99 11.39 28.06
C LYS A 213 9.16 10.37 27.31
N ALA A 214 8.50 10.78 26.23
CA ALA A 214 7.91 9.85 25.27
C ALA A 214 9.03 9.24 24.41
N LEU A 215 9.15 7.92 24.40
CA LEU A 215 10.24 7.21 23.74
C LEU A 215 9.82 6.66 22.40
N VAL A 216 8.84 5.77 22.38
CA VAL A 216 8.41 5.01 21.21
C VAL A 216 6.91 4.78 21.30
N ALA A 217 6.27 4.67 20.13
CA ALA A 217 4.90 4.23 20.05
C ALA A 217 4.75 3.11 19.01
N TYR A 218 3.67 2.35 19.16
CA TYR A 218 3.33 1.23 18.28
C TYR A 218 1.86 1.30 17.89
N THR A 219 1.58 0.95 16.64
CA THR A 219 0.21 0.79 16.13
C THR A 219 -0.15 -0.70 16.14
N ARG A 220 -1.36 -1.03 16.57
CA ARG A 220 -1.83 -2.41 16.72
C ARG A 220 -3.22 -2.61 16.12
N ARG A 221 -3.60 -3.86 15.86
CA ARG A 221 -4.92 -4.27 15.34
C ARG A 221 -5.22 -3.73 13.94
N THR A 222 -4.19 -3.65 13.13
CA THR A 222 -4.32 -3.37 11.71
C THR A 222 -4.35 -4.68 10.91
N SER A 223 -4.74 -4.59 9.66
CA SER A 223 -4.77 -5.71 8.74
C SER A 223 -3.36 -6.22 8.44
N SER A 224 -3.22 -7.53 8.28
CA SER A 224 -1.98 -8.21 7.87
C SER A 224 -1.83 -8.35 6.35
N GLY A 225 -2.87 -7.97 5.58
CA GLY A 225 -2.85 -8.09 4.12
C GLY A 225 -4.16 -7.66 3.46
N LEU A 226 -4.18 -7.83 2.14
CA LEU A 226 -5.28 -7.45 1.27
C LEU A 226 -5.45 -8.48 0.16
N HIS A 227 -6.64 -9.03 -0.03
CA HIS A 227 -7.02 -9.76 -1.23
C HIS A 227 -7.32 -8.76 -2.35
N CYS A 228 -6.54 -8.83 -3.44
CA CYS A 228 -6.62 -7.82 -4.49
C CYS A 228 -7.85 -7.98 -5.37
N SER A 229 -8.40 -9.19 -5.50
CA SER A 229 -9.55 -9.48 -6.38
C SER A 229 -10.86 -8.85 -5.92
N ASP A 230 -11.03 -8.66 -4.63
CA ASP A 230 -12.27 -8.16 -4.01
C ASP A 230 -12.04 -7.00 -3.01
N SER A 231 -10.79 -6.55 -2.90
CA SER A 231 -10.40 -5.48 -1.97
C SER A 231 -10.70 -5.78 -0.50
N THR A 232 -10.68 -7.06 -0.11
CA THR A 232 -10.95 -7.49 1.26
C THR A 232 -9.67 -7.54 2.09
N PHE A 233 -9.63 -6.79 3.18
CA PHE A 233 -8.51 -6.80 4.13
C PHE A 233 -8.52 -8.05 5.02
N VAL A 234 -7.32 -8.54 5.34
CA VAL A 234 -7.09 -9.77 6.11
C VAL A 234 -6.62 -9.42 7.52
N TYR A 235 -7.23 -10.05 8.53
CA TYR A 235 -6.98 -9.80 9.96
C TYR A 235 -6.61 -11.10 10.71
N ASP A 236 -5.78 -11.93 10.09
CA ASP A 236 -5.38 -13.25 10.65
C ASP A 236 -4.24 -13.16 11.66
N ASN A 237 -3.36 -12.16 11.54
CA ASN A 237 -2.25 -11.93 12.47
C ASN A 237 -2.27 -10.48 12.97
N GLU A 238 -2.22 -10.30 14.28
CA GLU A 238 -2.11 -8.97 14.89
C GLU A 238 -0.62 -8.57 14.94
N ALA A 239 -0.18 -7.82 13.94
CA ALA A 239 1.15 -7.25 13.96
C ALA A 239 1.22 -5.99 14.85
N VAL A 240 2.35 -5.82 15.50
CA VAL A 240 2.73 -4.59 16.20
C VAL A 240 3.60 -3.78 15.25
N ILE A 241 3.17 -2.57 14.89
CA ILE A 241 3.87 -1.72 13.93
C ILE A 241 4.58 -0.61 14.67
N ARG A 242 5.89 -0.54 14.55
CA ARG A 242 6.72 0.53 15.11
C ARG A 242 6.43 1.83 14.37
N THR A 243 6.27 2.91 15.13
CA THR A 243 6.07 4.25 14.56
C THR A 243 7.40 4.98 14.35
N HIS A 244 7.41 5.90 13.38
CA HIS A 244 8.43 6.93 13.26
C HIS A 244 8.11 8.07 14.21
N ARG A 245 9.17 8.71 14.74
CA ARG A 245 9.06 9.87 15.63
C ARG A 245 9.50 11.14 14.90
N THR A 246 8.65 12.15 14.92
CA THR A 246 8.89 13.47 14.34
C THR A 246 8.67 14.54 15.41
N GLU A 247 9.45 15.61 15.41
CA GLU A 247 9.35 16.70 16.38
C GLU A 247 9.14 18.05 15.69
N GLY A 248 8.32 18.90 16.29
CA GLY A 248 8.08 20.25 15.79
C GLY A 248 7.26 21.10 16.75
N GLY A 249 7.64 22.35 16.93
CA GLY A 249 6.91 23.29 17.81
C GLY A 249 6.85 22.90 19.27
N GLY A 250 7.80 22.08 19.77
CA GLY A 250 7.77 21.54 21.14
C GLY A 250 6.78 20.39 21.33
N LEU A 251 6.19 19.90 20.26
CA LEU A 251 5.32 18.72 20.21
C LEU A 251 6.08 17.55 19.59
N LEU A 252 5.63 16.33 19.92
CA LEU A 252 6.10 15.08 19.33
C LEU A 252 4.97 14.47 18.51
N ALA A 253 5.32 13.84 17.40
CA ALA A 253 4.41 12.99 16.66
C ALA A 253 5.02 11.60 16.48
N PHE A 254 4.20 10.58 16.70
CA PHE A 254 4.52 9.20 16.39
C PHE A 254 3.56 8.76 15.30
N HIS A 255 4.08 8.37 14.14
CA HIS A 255 3.26 7.98 12.99
C HIS A 255 3.74 6.69 12.37
N SER A 256 2.84 5.97 11.76
CA SER A 256 3.15 4.81 10.94
C SER A 256 2.30 4.81 9.67
N VAL A 257 2.73 4.04 8.70
CA VAL A 257 1.96 3.72 7.49
C VAL A 257 1.70 2.23 7.52
N CYS A 258 0.45 1.83 7.49
CA CYS A 258 0.04 0.46 7.68
C CYS A 258 -1.25 0.15 6.90
N PHE A 259 -1.64 -1.10 6.82
CA PHE A 259 -2.98 -1.44 6.34
C PHE A 259 -4.05 -0.97 7.34
N PRO A 260 -5.31 -0.78 6.87
CA PRO A 260 -6.42 -0.29 7.70
C PRO A 260 -6.76 -1.22 8.86
N SER A 261 -7.49 -0.68 9.83
CA SER A 261 -8.11 -1.48 10.88
C SER A 261 -9.39 -2.18 10.39
N ALA A 262 -9.90 -3.13 11.18
CA ALA A 262 -11.25 -3.65 11.00
C ALA A 262 -12.29 -2.52 11.08
N ASN A 263 -13.48 -2.75 10.54
CA ASN A 263 -14.59 -1.78 10.63
C ASN A 263 -15.44 -1.96 11.91
N THR A 264 -15.21 -3.02 12.65
CA THR A 264 -15.92 -3.35 13.88
C THR A 264 -14.94 -3.72 14.98
N ALA A 265 -15.31 -3.47 16.24
CA ALA A 265 -14.52 -3.88 17.39
C ALA A 265 -14.36 -5.41 17.39
N LYS A 266 -13.11 -5.87 17.57
CA LYS A 266 -12.85 -7.30 17.81
C LYS A 266 -13.05 -7.55 19.30
N SER A 267 -13.89 -8.54 19.66
CA SER A 267 -13.96 -8.99 21.04
C SER A 267 -12.62 -9.59 21.45
N ARG A 268 -12.01 -9.05 22.48
CA ARG A 268 -10.86 -9.67 23.13
C ARG A 268 -11.33 -10.85 23.95
N ALA A 269 -10.78 -12.01 23.69
CA ALA A 269 -11.11 -13.26 24.42
C ALA A 269 -10.43 -13.34 25.79
N THR A 270 -10.09 -12.24 26.48
CA THR A 270 -9.44 -12.28 27.80
C THR A 270 -9.61 -10.99 28.58
N ASP A 271 -9.82 -11.11 29.87
CA ASP A 271 -9.79 -10.29 31.08
C ASP A 271 -9.15 -8.89 31.04
N GLY A 272 -9.42 -8.08 30.01
CA GLY A 272 -9.01 -6.69 29.93
C GLY A 272 -10.09 -5.72 30.43
N PRO A 273 -9.74 -4.46 30.74
CA PRO A 273 -10.73 -3.46 31.12
C PRO A 273 -11.77 -3.25 30.02
N THR A 274 -13.01 -2.96 30.41
CA THR A 274 -14.21 -2.82 29.55
C THR A 274 -14.00 -1.90 28.33
N VAL A 275 -13.06 -0.94 28.42
CA VAL A 275 -12.71 0.00 27.34
C VAL A 275 -12.01 -0.72 26.17
N ALA A 276 -11.29 -1.82 26.41
CA ALA A 276 -10.59 -2.57 25.37
C ALA A 276 -11.54 -3.38 24.48
N GLU A 277 -12.71 -3.78 24.98
CA GLU A 277 -13.72 -4.54 24.25
C GLU A 277 -14.38 -3.72 23.13
N GLU A 278 -14.40 -2.39 23.27
CA GLU A 278 -14.98 -1.47 22.29
C GLU A 278 -13.96 -0.94 21.27
N SER A 279 -12.66 -1.26 21.43
CA SER A 279 -11.63 -0.73 20.55
C SER A 279 -11.61 -1.45 19.20
N ILE A 280 -11.45 -0.67 18.12
CA ILE A 280 -11.26 -1.18 16.76
C ILE A 280 -9.77 -1.36 16.47
N TRP A 281 -8.95 -0.38 16.87
CA TRP A 281 -7.50 -0.42 16.79
C TRP A 281 -6.86 0.33 17.96
N GLU A 282 -5.56 0.18 18.15
CA GLU A 282 -4.86 0.66 19.33
C GLU A 282 -3.53 1.34 18.97
N MET A 283 -3.09 2.26 19.83
CA MET A 283 -1.71 2.74 19.85
C MET A 283 -1.16 2.60 21.27
N ASP A 284 0.02 1.99 21.39
CA ASP A 284 0.79 1.98 22.63
C ASP A 284 1.82 3.10 22.58
N LEU A 285 1.92 3.90 23.65
CA LEU A 285 2.98 4.88 23.84
C LEU A 285 3.77 4.51 25.10
N ILE A 286 5.07 4.33 24.93
CA ILE A 286 5.98 4.09 26.06
C ILE A 286 6.63 5.40 26.45
N THR A 287 6.51 5.76 27.73
CA THR A 287 7.17 6.92 28.31
C THR A 287 8.14 6.47 29.40
N GLN A 288 9.17 7.27 29.65
CA GLN A 288 10.15 7.02 30.70
C GLN A 288 10.17 8.17 31.69
N MET A 289 10.06 7.82 32.97
CA MET A 289 10.18 8.75 34.07
C MET A 289 11.64 9.07 34.40
N PRO A 290 11.96 10.20 35.07
CA PRO A 290 13.33 10.53 35.44
C PRO A 290 14.00 9.52 36.38
N ASP A 291 13.24 8.74 37.12
CA ASP A 291 13.73 7.64 37.98
C ASP A 291 14.05 6.37 37.19
N GLY A 292 13.88 6.38 35.84
CA GLY A 292 14.16 5.28 34.96
C GLY A 292 13.00 4.30 34.79
N LYS A 293 11.89 4.47 35.47
CA LYS A 293 10.71 3.64 35.31
C LYS A 293 10.00 3.91 33.98
N TYR A 294 9.42 2.88 33.40
CA TYR A 294 8.61 2.99 32.19
C TYR A 294 7.13 2.99 32.51
N VAL A 295 6.39 3.77 31.75
CA VAL A 295 4.93 3.80 31.77
C VAL A 295 4.42 3.44 30.39
N LYS A 296 3.56 2.43 30.31
CA LYS A 296 2.90 2.06 29.08
C LYS A 296 1.51 2.69 29.05
N ASN A 297 1.25 3.43 28.01
CA ASN A 297 -0.03 4.06 27.74
C ASN A 297 -0.67 3.38 26.53
N THR A 298 -1.81 2.73 26.71
CA THR A 298 -2.56 2.14 25.60
C THR A 298 -3.77 3.01 25.28
N LEU A 299 -3.83 3.49 24.04
CA LEU A 299 -4.95 4.27 23.52
C LEU A 299 -5.84 3.36 22.69
N TYR A 300 -7.13 3.39 22.96
CA TYR A 300 -8.16 2.57 22.33
C TYR A 300 -9.03 3.43 21.42
N MET A 301 -8.95 3.24 20.11
CA MET A 301 -9.72 4.01 19.15
C MET A 301 -11.02 3.29 18.79
N LYS A 302 -12.13 4.01 18.87
CA LYS A 302 -13.48 3.53 18.54
C LYS A 302 -13.85 3.71 17.07
N ASN A 303 -13.18 4.64 16.39
CA ASN A 303 -13.39 4.89 14.96
C ASN A 303 -12.41 4.06 14.12
N PRO A 304 -12.86 3.41 13.03
CA PRO A 304 -11.98 2.63 12.18
C PRO A 304 -10.95 3.51 11.46
N LEU A 305 -9.76 2.98 11.33
CA LEU A 305 -8.69 3.55 10.50
C LEU A 305 -8.89 3.03 9.08
N LYS A 306 -9.26 3.90 8.13
CA LYS A 306 -9.62 3.51 6.78
C LYS A 306 -8.48 3.69 5.79
N ALA A 307 -8.50 2.90 4.71
CA ALA A 307 -7.57 3.03 3.60
C ALA A 307 -7.60 4.44 2.99
N GLY A 308 -6.43 5.00 2.69
CA GLY A 308 -6.29 6.35 2.16
C GLY A 308 -6.55 7.48 3.16
N GLU A 309 -6.77 7.17 4.44
CA GLU A 309 -7.04 8.17 5.48
C GLU A 309 -5.86 8.33 6.45
N MET A 310 -5.73 9.54 6.98
CA MET A 310 -4.89 9.87 8.13
C MET A 310 -5.79 10.14 9.33
N GLN A 311 -5.47 9.52 10.47
CA GLN A 311 -6.15 9.80 11.74
C GLN A 311 -5.15 10.39 12.73
N ILE A 312 -5.44 11.61 13.23
CA ILE A 312 -4.60 12.31 14.20
C ILE A 312 -5.23 12.24 15.58
N ILE A 313 -4.52 11.62 16.52
CA ILE A 313 -4.89 11.52 17.94
C ILE A 313 -4.01 12.48 18.71
N LYS A 314 -4.61 13.35 19.52
CA LYS A 314 -3.90 14.34 20.34
C LYS A 314 -4.00 13.97 21.82
N VAL A 315 -2.84 13.93 22.47
CA VAL A 315 -2.73 13.65 23.91
C VAL A 315 -1.78 14.61 24.58
N LYS A 316 -1.92 14.74 25.90
CA LYS A 316 -0.99 15.48 26.78
C LYS A 316 -0.40 14.50 27.79
N LEU A 317 0.88 14.67 28.14
CA LEU A 317 1.48 13.94 29.25
C LEU A 317 1.10 14.59 30.57
N ASN A 318 0.82 13.78 31.58
CA ASN A 318 0.72 14.19 32.96
C ASN A 318 2.06 14.02 33.71
N ASP A 319 2.12 14.44 34.97
CA ASP A 319 3.34 14.38 35.78
C ASP A 319 3.80 12.96 36.09
N GLU A 320 2.94 11.97 35.98
CA GLU A 320 3.21 10.53 36.21
C GLU A 320 3.59 9.77 34.93
N GLY A 321 3.73 10.48 33.79
CA GLY A 321 4.05 9.86 32.49
C GLY A 321 2.85 9.21 31.81
N GLY A 322 1.67 9.29 32.38
CA GLY A 322 0.42 8.89 31.74
C GLY A 322 -0.04 9.87 30.69
N VAL A 323 -0.88 9.43 29.76
CA VAL A 323 -1.50 10.30 28.73
C VAL A 323 -2.93 10.67 29.12
N VAL A 324 -3.31 11.89 28.78
CA VAL A 324 -4.67 12.42 28.90
C VAL A 324 -5.13 12.92 27.53
N THR A 325 -6.34 12.59 27.15
CA THR A 325 -6.99 13.07 25.92
C THR A 325 -8.33 13.70 26.25
N GLU A 326 -8.71 14.71 25.45
CA GLU A 326 -10.03 15.35 25.50
C GLU A 326 -10.99 14.72 24.45
N ASN A 327 -10.50 13.78 23.62
CA ASN A 327 -11.30 13.13 22.60
C ASN A 327 -12.12 11.98 23.21
N PRO A 328 -13.47 12.03 23.20
CA PRO A 328 -14.34 10.98 23.77
C PRO A 328 -14.30 9.67 23.00
N GLU A 329 -13.82 9.69 21.74
CA GLU A 329 -13.67 8.50 20.90
C GLU A 329 -12.38 7.72 21.17
N VAL A 330 -11.57 8.20 22.12
CA VAL A 330 -10.30 7.59 22.51
C VAL A 330 -10.34 7.20 23.99
N GLY A 331 -10.33 5.90 24.25
CA GLY A 331 -10.12 5.38 25.61
C GLY A 331 -8.63 5.34 25.93
N VAL A 332 -8.29 5.43 27.20
CA VAL A 332 -6.88 5.38 27.67
C VAL A 332 -6.76 4.41 28.83
N SER A 333 -5.77 3.54 28.79
CA SER A 333 -5.29 2.75 29.92
C SER A 333 -3.83 3.05 30.17
N VAL A 334 -3.45 3.17 31.45
CA VAL A 334 -2.08 3.51 31.86
C VAL A 334 -1.57 2.42 32.80
N GLU A 335 -0.44 1.82 32.45
CA GLU A 335 0.26 0.83 33.23
C GLU A 335 1.55 1.46 33.77
N LEU A 336 1.57 1.71 35.08
CA LEU A 336 2.74 2.25 35.79
C LEU A 336 3.73 1.11 36.08
N ASP A 337 5.02 1.44 36.16
CA ASP A 337 6.10 0.45 36.38
C ASP A 337 6.12 -0.72 35.35
N TRP A 338 5.71 -0.44 34.11
CA TRP A 338 5.77 -1.39 33.01
C TRP A 338 7.23 -1.85 32.79
N LYS A 339 7.43 -3.14 32.61
CA LYS A 339 8.77 -3.72 32.35
C LYS A 339 8.87 -4.08 30.88
N PRO A 340 9.95 -3.64 30.17
CA PRO A 340 10.24 -4.11 28.83
C PRO A 340 10.36 -5.64 28.84
N GLY A 341 9.68 -6.29 27.91
CA GLY A 341 9.69 -7.73 27.73
C GLY A 341 8.56 -8.17 26.82
N GLY A 342 8.73 -9.28 26.13
CA GLY A 342 7.80 -9.75 25.11
C GLY A 342 8.02 -9.03 23.77
N ASP A 343 6.94 -8.58 23.13
CA ASP A 343 6.93 -8.09 21.74
C ASP A 343 7.56 -6.69 21.54
N PHE A 344 8.15 -6.08 22.57
CA PHE A 344 8.67 -4.72 22.52
C PHE A 344 10.19 -4.69 22.76
N ASP A 345 10.95 -4.66 21.68
CA ASP A 345 12.37 -4.31 21.72
C ASP A 345 12.50 -2.77 21.79
N ILE A 346 12.75 -2.25 22.99
CA ILE A 346 13.17 -0.85 23.16
C ILE A 346 14.68 -0.80 22.93
N GLU A 347 15.11 -0.54 21.71
CA GLU A 347 16.46 -0.05 21.48
C GLU A 347 16.57 1.37 22.02
N ILE A 348 17.31 1.55 23.10
CA ILE A 348 17.60 2.82 23.77
C ILE A 348 18.76 3.52 23.06
#